data_597023fa710b58a82e751fb12a2b4543
#
_entry.id   597023fa710b58a82e751fb12a2b4543
#
_cell.length_a   1.000
_cell.length_b   1.000
_cell.length_c   1.000
_cell.angle_alpha   90.00
_cell.angle_beta   90.00
_cell.angle_gamma   90.00
#
_symmetry.space_group_name_H-M   'P 1'
#
loop_
_entity.id
_entity.type
_entity.pdbx_description
1 polymer ?
#
loop_
_entity_poly.entity_id
_entity_poly.type
_entity_poly.pdbx_seq_one_letter_code
_entity_poly.pdbx_strand_id
1 'polypeptide(L)'
;MKKVPIILIIAIVVLSFYSLTSLYVIGGMKYFPKQLAYIIAGLIFFFIISSIDFRVLRFYAFPFYIVMLISLILVFVVGVAINSSKRWISVFGLFTIQPSEFVKIALILVLAWVFQRKDYEELGKFLFATLFFIPVAAIVFAQPDMGTSLVFAFIYFLMLAFSLNYKYWLTLVFVVIAAVPFLPEILKDYQIERILTFFDPYRDPLGSGYNVLQSITAVGSGKIFGKGILNSNMTKLNFVPVQYADFIFSAIGEIWGFVGALIVILSYAYILYFSARAYSITDNKFGKSIALGVFAMFFFQILINIGMCMGIMPVTGIPAPFLSFGGSAMIVNFIALGLIASVYNYKDEINL
;
A
#
# COMPACT_ATOMS: atom_id res chain seq x y z
N MET A 1 -8.85 -1.69 -26.97
CA MET A 1 -8.23 -1.15 -25.75
C MET A 1 -8.60 0.31 -25.62
N LYS A 2 -9.52 0.63 -24.72
CA LYS A 2 -9.86 2.02 -24.40
C LYS A 2 -8.64 2.67 -23.74
N LYS A 3 -8.44 3.95 -23.98
CA LYS A 3 -7.18 4.70 -23.88
C LYS A 3 -6.63 4.83 -22.44
N VAL A 4 -5.76 3.92 -22.03
CA VAL A 4 -4.90 4.18 -20.86
C VAL A 4 -3.93 5.31 -21.24
N PRO A 5 -3.81 6.39 -20.44
CA PRO A 5 -2.89 7.48 -20.76
C PRO A 5 -1.44 6.99 -20.85
N ILE A 6 -0.74 7.38 -21.90
CA ILE A 6 0.65 6.97 -22.13
C ILE A 6 1.57 7.35 -20.95
N ILE A 7 1.30 8.48 -20.30
CA ILE A 7 2.06 8.95 -19.13
C ILE A 7 1.93 7.97 -17.95
N LEU A 8 0.77 7.29 -17.77
CA LEU A 8 0.62 6.25 -16.76
C LEU A 8 1.53 5.05 -17.02
N ILE A 9 1.62 4.65 -18.29
CA ILE A 9 2.52 3.57 -18.72
C ILE A 9 3.99 3.98 -18.46
N ILE A 10 4.35 5.22 -18.80
CA ILE A 10 5.68 5.76 -18.53
C ILE A 10 5.97 5.74 -17.01
N ALA A 11 5.05 6.19 -16.17
CA ALA A 11 5.22 6.17 -14.71
C ALA A 11 5.45 4.74 -14.17
N ILE A 12 4.69 3.76 -14.65
CA ILE A 12 4.85 2.35 -14.28
C ILE A 12 6.23 1.82 -14.72
N VAL A 13 6.64 2.10 -15.95
CA VAL A 13 7.93 1.67 -16.50
C VAL A 13 9.09 2.28 -15.71
N VAL A 14 9.00 3.58 -15.39
CA VAL A 14 9.99 4.28 -14.56
C VAL A 14 10.09 3.64 -13.18
N LEU A 15 8.98 3.45 -12.46
CA LEU A 15 8.99 2.81 -11.14
C LEU A 15 9.55 1.39 -11.20
N SER A 16 9.16 0.61 -12.22
CA SER A 16 9.67 -0.75 -12.43
C SER A 16 11.18 -0.75 -12.68
N PHE A 17 11.71 0.20 -13.45
CA PHE A 17 13.14 0.37 -13.69
C PHE A 17 13.91 0.67 -12.39
N TYR A 18 13.42 1.62 -11.58
CA TYR A 18 14.04 1.93 -10.28
C TYR A 18 13.95 0.75 -9.30
N SER A 19 12.84 0.01 -9.30
CA SER A 19 12.70 -1.22 -8.51
C SER A 19 13.75 -2.27 -8.88
N LEU A 20 13.82 -2.63 -10.17
CA LEU A 20 14.72 -3.67 -10.66
C LEU A 20 16.19 -3.32 -10.46
N THR A 21 16.58 -2.09 -10.76
CA THR A 21 17.97 -1.64 -10.60
C THR A 21 18.39 -1.58 -9.13
N SER A 22 17.56 -1.06 -8.24
CA SER A 22 17.85 -1.03 -6.81
C SER A 22 17.95 -2.43 -6.22
N LEU A 23 17.02 -3.32 -6.56
CA LEU A 23 17.04 -4.72 -6.10
C LEU A 23 18.25 -5.50 -6.65
N TYR A 24 18.68 -5.18 -7.87
CA TYR A 24 19.92 -5.74 -8.41
C TYR A 24 21.16 -5.31 -7.60
N VAL A 25 21.23 -4.06 -7.16
CA VAL A 25 22.31 -3.57 -6.30
C VAL A 25 22.27 -4.18 -4.91
N ILE A 26 21.08 -4.35 -4.32
CA ILE A 26 20.88 -4.90 -2.96
C ILE A 26 21.25 -6.38 -2.90
N GLY A 27 20.88 -7.19 -3.89
CA GLY A 27 21.07 -8.64 -3.76
C GLY A 27 21.18 -9.40 -5.09
N GLY A 28 21.46 -8.70 -6.21
CA GLY A 28 21.76 -9.31 -7.51
C GLY A 28 20.67 -10.27 -7.98
N MET A 29 21.10 -11.45 -8.40
CA MET A 29 20.23 -12.50 -8.93
C MET A 29 19.31 -13.16 -7.89
N LYS A 30 19.42 -12.81 -6.62
CA LYS A 30 18.49 -13.27 -5.58
C LYS A 30 17.11 -12.62 -5.72
N TYR A 31 17.06 -11.32 -6.01
CA TYR A 31 15.82 -10.54 -6.04
C TYR A 31 15.37 -10.17 -7.45
N PHE A 32 16.29 -9.82 -8.33
CA PHE A 32 16.00 -9.29 -9.68
C PHE A 32 15.05 -10.18 -10.51
N PRO A 33 15.31 -11.49 -10.74
CA PRO A 33 14.46 -12.31 -11.59
C PRO A 33 13.07 -12.53 -11.00
N LYS A 34 12.98 -12.63 -9.67
CA LYS A 34 11.68 -12.77 -8.99
C LYS A 34 10.84 -11.50 -9.13
N GLN A 35 11.46 -10.34 -8.93
CA GLN A 35 10.77 -9.05 -9.07
C GLN A 35 10.31 -8.82 -10.52
N LEU A 36 11.13 -9.16 -11.50
CA LEU A 36 10.75 -9.09 -12.91
C LEU A 36 9.54 -9.97 -13.21
N ALA A 37 9.52 -11.20 -12.69
CA ALA A 37 8.37 -12.10 -12.82
C ALA A 37 7.09 -11.51 -12.16
N TYR A 38 7.22 -10.88 -10.99
CA TYR A 38 6.08 -10.24 -10.31
C TYR A 38 5.57 -9.01 -11.09
N ILE A 39 6.46 -8.23 -11.70
CA ILE A 39 6.08 -7.11 -12.56
C ILE A 39 5.33 -7.61 -13.80
N ILE A 40 5.82 -8.65 -14.48
CA ILE A 40 5.15 -9.24 -15.64
C ILE A 40 3.77 -9.79 -15.27
N ALA A 41 3.68 -10.57 -14.19
CA ALA A 41 2.41 -11.06 -13.68
C ALA A 41 1.45 -9.91 -13.31
N GLY A 42 1.97 -8.88 -12.65
CA GLY A 42 1.20 -7.68 -12.32
C GLY A 42 0.66 -6.96 -13.55
N LEU A 43 1.46 -6.78 -14.60
CA LEU A 43 1.03 -6.19 -15.87
C LEU A 43 -0.09 -7.00 -16.52
N ILE A 44 -0.01 -8.34 -16.50
CA ILE A 44 -1.08 -9.19 -17.00
C ILE A 44 -2.38 -8.92 -16.24
N PHE A 45 -2.35 -8.90 -14.91
CA PHE A 45 -3.52 -8.56 -14.09
C PHE A 45 -4.03 -7.14 -14.35
N PHE A 46 -3.13 -6.16 -14.52
CA PHE A 46 -3.51 -4.80 -14.87
C PHE A 46 -4.34 -4.75 -16.16
N PHE A 47 -3.87 -5.41 -17.23
CA PHE A 47 -4.59 -5.43 -18.50
C PHE A 47 -5.91 -6.20 -18.41
N ILE A 48 -5.96 -7.33 -17.71
CA ILE A 48 -7.20 -8.08 -17.48
C ILE A 48 -8.23 -7.19 -16.76
N ILE A 49 -7.86 -6.60 -15.60
CA ILE A 49 -8.79 -5.81 -14.80
C ILE A 49 -9.20 -4.52 -15.51
N SER A 50 -8.29 -3.86 -16.22
CA SER A 50 -8.61 -2.64 -16.98
C SER A 50 -9.56 -2.88 -18.16
N SER A 51 -9.68 -4.12 -18.62
CA SER A 51 -10.59 -4.53 -19.70
C SER A 51 -11.98 -4.96 -19.21
N ILE A 52 -12.14 -5.21 -17.92
CA ILE A 52 -13.42 -5.55 -17.29
C ILE A 52 -14.14 -4.25 -16.89
N ASP A 53 -15.44 -4.15 -17.18
CA ASP A 53 -16.26 -3.05 -16.69
C ASP A 53 -16.35 -3.11 -15.14
N PHE A 54 -15.91 -2.05 -14.48
CA PHE A 54 -15.90 -1.98 -13.01
C PHE A 54 -17.29 -2.22 -12.37
N ARG A 55 -18.37 -1.95 -13.10
CA ARG A 55 -19.76 -2.14 -12.63
C ARG A 55 -20.07 -3.61 -12.37
N VAL A 56 -19.46 -4.54 -13.11
CA VAL A 56 -19.60 -5.98 -12.89
C VAL A 56 -19.02 -6.38 -11.53
N LEU A 57 -17.95 -5.71 -11.09
CA LEU A 57 -17.31 -6.00 -9.80
C LEU A 57 -18.22 -5.75 -8.59
N ARG A 58 -19.28 -4.97 -8.77
CA ARG A 58 -20.29 -4.74 -7.73
C ARG A 58 -20.94 -6.04 -7.24
N PHE A 59 -21.17 -6.98 -8.16
CA PHE A 59 -21.82 -8.27 -7.82
C PHE A 59 -20.88 -9.20 -7.07
N TYR A 60 -19.57 -9.04 -7.28
CA TYR A 60 -18.53 -9.87 -6.66
C TYR A 60 -17.91 -9.25 -5.41
N ALA A 61 -18.21 -7.98 -5.10
CA ALA A 61 -17.59 -7.26 -4.00
C ALA A 61 -17.77 -7.96 -2.63
N PHE A 62 -18.99 -8.34 -2.29
CA PHE A 62 -19.28 -9.03 -1.04
C PHE A 62 -18.74 -10.47 -1.00
N PRO A 63 -18.99 -11.35 -1.99
CA PRO A 63 -18.38 -12.69 -2.03
C PRO A 63 -16.86 -12.65 -1.96
N PHE A 64 -16.22 -11.74 -2.70
CA PHE A 64 -14.76 -11.57 -2.68
C PHE A 64 -14.25 -11.14 -1.30
N TYR A 65 -14.96 -10.23 -0.63
CA TYR A 65 -14.64 -9.83 0.75
C TYR A 65 -14.68 -11.02 1.71
N ILE A 66 -15.72 -11.86 1.65
CA ILE A 66 -15.85 -13.04 2.51
C ILE A 66 -14.71 -14.03 2.27
N VAL A 67 -14.38 -14.32 1.00
CA VAL A 67 -13.25 -15.20 0.65
C VAL A 67 -11.93 -14.66 1.21
N MET A 68 -11.71 -13.35 1.10
CA MET A 68 -10.50 -12.73 1.63
C MET A 68 -10.46 -12.70 3.17
N LEU A 69 -11.61 -12.51 3.83
CA LEU A 69 -11.72 -12.58 5.28
C LEU A 69 -11.39 -14.00 5.79
N ILE A 70 -11.94 -15.02 5.13
CA ILE A 70 -11.61 -16.42 5.44
C ILE A 70 -10.12 -16.68 5.24
N SER A 71 -9.53 -16.16 4.17
CA SER A 71 -8.08 -16.32 3.91
C SER A 71 -7.21 -15.70 4.99
N LEU A 72 -7.62 -14.54 5.58
CA LEU A 72 -6.93 -13.94 6.73
C LEU A 72 -6.99 -14.85 7.98
N ILE A 73 -8.14 -15.48 8.24
CA ILE A 73 -8.31 -16.40 9.38
C ILE A 73 -7.45 -17.64 9.15
N LEU A 74 -7.40 -18.16 7.93
CA LEU A 74 -6.58 -19.32 7.57
C LEU A 74 -5.08 -19.11 7.84
N VAL A 75 -4.58 -17.87 7.76
CA VAL A 75 -3.17 -17.55 8.10
C VAL A 75 -2.81 -17.98 9.52
N PHE A 76 -3.71 -17.91 10.50
CA PHE A 76 -3.43 -18.35 11.87
C PHE A 76 -3.17 -19.86 11.94
N VAL A 77 -3.81 -20.65 11.07
CA VAL A 77 -3.73 -22.11 11.05
C VAL A 77 -2.55 -22.58 10.17
N VAL A 78 -2.54 -22.18 8.90
CA VAL A 78 -1.59 -22.68 7.89
C VAL A 78 -0.49 -21.69 7.53
N GLY A 79 -0.44 -20.55 8.20
CA GLY A 79 0.52 -19.49 7.89
C GLY A 79 1.96 -19.88 8.18
N VAL A 80 2.86 -19.47 7.28
CA VAL A 80 4.31 -19.61 7.42
C VAL A 80 4.88 -18.35 8.07
N ALA A 81 5.78 -18.54 9.04
CA ALA A 81 6.49 -17.43 9.69
C ALA A 81 7.66 -16.97 8.81
N ILE A 82 7.65 -15.70 8.43
CA ILE A 82 8.77 -15.01 7.79
C ILE A 82 9.09 -13.79 8.66
N ASN A 83 10.35 -13.58 8.99
CA ASN A 83 10.79 -12.51 9.91
C ASN A 83 9.99 -12.48 11.22
N SER A 84 9.86 -13.64 11.87
CA SER A 84 9.19 -13.83 13.17
C SER A 84 7.67 -13.51 13.19
N SER A 85 7.03 -13.35 12.04
CA SER A 85 5.58 -13.11 11.95
C SER A 85 4.89 -14.07 10.98
N LYS A 86 3.75 -14.64 11.40
CA LYS A 86 2.91 -15.49 10.57
C LYS A 86 1.92 -14.64 9.79
N ARG A 87 2.21 -14.34 8.52
CA ARG A 87 1.38 -13.47 7.67
C ARG A 87 1.23 -14.01 6.25
N TRP A 88 1.97 -15.06 5.91
CA TRP A 88 2.04 -15.60 4.55
C TRP A 88 1.50 -17.02 4.50
N ILE A 89 0.88 -17.36 3.39
CA ILE A 89 0.50 -18.74 3.05
C ILE A 89 1.47 -19.21 1.96
N SER A 90 2.15 -20.32 2.22
CA SER A 90 2.99 -20.97 1.21
C SER A 90 2.12 -21.79 0.26
N VAL A 91 2.23 -21.56 -1.03
CA VAL A 91 1.53 -22.30 -2.06
C VAL A 91 2.51 -23.29 -2.68
N PHE A 92 2.32 -24.59 -2.40
CA PHE A 92 3.15 -25.70 -2.87
C PHE A 92 4.66 -25.52 -2.66
N GLY A 93 5.08 -24.68 -1.71
CA GLY A 93 6.50 -24.35 -1.49
C GLY A 93 7.17 -23.48 -2.57
N LEU A 94 6.44 -23.13 -3.63
CA LEU A 94 6.98 -22.39 -4.78
C LEU A 94 6.96 -20.88 -4.56
N PHE A 95 5.88 -20.34 -4.00
CA PHE A 95 5.71 -18.91 -3.71
C PHE A 95 4.85 -18.70 -2.47
N THR A 96 4.97 -17.51 -1.91
CA THR A 96 4.17 -17.12 -0.73
C THR A 96 3.18 -16.02 -1.11
N ILE A 97 1.96 -16.17 -0.62
CA ILE A 97 0.89 -15.16 -0.77
C ILE A 97 0.66 -14.52 0.59
N GLN A 98 0.54 -13.21 0.62
CA GLN A 98 0.11 -12.46 1.79
C GLN A 98 -1.35 -12.04 1.61
N PRO A 99 -2.30 -12.68 2.31
CA PRO A 99 -3.73 -12.40 2.13
C PRO A 99 -4.10 -10.95 2.44
N SER A 100 -3.49 -10.32 3.45
CA SER A 100 -3.74 -8.93 3.82
C SER A 100 -3.49 -7.93 2.68
N GLU A 101 -2.64 -8.27 1.70
CA GLU A 101 -2.46 -7.44 0.51
C GLU A 101 -3.74 -7.42 -0.35
N PHE A 102 -4.34 -8.57 -0.62
CA PHE A 102 -5.57 -8.70 -1.41
C PHE A 102 -6.78 -8.15 -0.67
N VAL A 103 -6.80 -8.25 0.66
CA VAL A 103 -7.87 -7.67 1.51
C VAL A 103 -7.99 -6.17 1.33
N LYS A 104 -6.93 -5.43 0.99
CA LYS A 104 -7.02 -3.99 0.67
C LYS A 104 -8.01 -3.75 -0.47
N ILE A 105 -7.90 -4.54 -1.54
CA ILE A 105 -8.83 -4.46 -2.68
C ILE A 105 -10.24 -4.91 -2.29
N ALA A 106 -10.35 -6.00 -1.54
CA ALA A 106 -11.64 -6.50 -1.09
C ALA A 106 -12.39 -5.48 -0.21
N LEU A 107 -11.65 -4.81 0.70
CA LEU A 107 -12.19 -3.75 1.55
C LEU A 107 -12.65 -2.54 0.71
N ILE A 108 -11.84 -2.09 -0.25
CA ILE A 108 -12.22 -1.00 -1.16
C ILE A 108 -13.50 -1.34 -1.91
N LEU A 109 -13.61 -2.54 -2.47
CA LEU A 109 -14.77 -2.96 -3.25
C LEU A 109 -16.03 -3.08 -2.39
N VAL A 110 -15.94 -3.68 -1.19
CA VAL A 110 -17.11 -3.84 -0.31
C VAL A 110 -17.56 -2.49 0.27
N LEU A 111 -16.65 -1.61 0.62
CA LEU A 111 -17.00 -0.25 1.05
C LEU A 111 -17.65 0.54 -0.11
N ALA A 112 -17.12 0.44 -1.32
CA ALA A 112 -17.73 1.05 -2.50
C ALA A 112 -19.15 0.48 -2.75
N TRP A 113 -19.35 -0.82 -2.54
CA TRP A 113 -20.67 -1.46 -2.62
C TRP A 113 -21.63 -0.93 -1.57
N VAL A 114 -21.19 -0.66 -0.34
CA VAL A 114 -22.03 -0.07 0.74
C VAL A 114 -22.40 1.37 0.38
N PHE A 115 -21.44 2.21 0.00
CA PHE A 115 -21.68 3.64 -0.19
C PHE A 115 -22.52 3.98 -1.44
N GLN A 116 -22.56 3.10 -2.44
CA GLN A 116 -23.43 3.31 -3.60
C GLN A 116 -24.90 3.02 -3.33
N ARG A 117 -25.23 2.25 -2.25
CA ARG A 117 -26.61 1.86 -1.93
C ARG A 117 -27.49 3.07 -1.68
N LYS A 118 -28.65 3.11 -2.35
CA LYS A 118 -29.67 4.16 -2.15
C LYS A 118 -30.68 3.78 -1.05
N ASP A 119 -30.83 2.50 -0.82
CA ASP A 119 -31.80 1.91 0.11
C ASP A 119 -31.40 2.12 1.58
N TYR A 120 -30.16 2.47 1.85
CA TYR A 120 -29.67 2.70 3.22
C TYR A 120 -29.58 4.21 3.48
N GLU A 121 -30.07 4.62 4.64
CA GLU A 121 -29.75 5.93 5.22
C GLU A 121 -28.27 6.06 5.53
N GLU A 122 -27.78 7.27 5.75
CA GLU A 122 -26.35 7.51 6.04
C GLU A 122 -25.87 6.76 7.28
N LEU A 123 -26.70 6.68 8.33
CA LEU A 123 -26.36 5.90 9.53
C LEU A 123 -26.19 4.41 9.21
N GLY A 124 -27.09 3.85 8.40
CA GLY A 124 -26.97 2.46 7.96
C GLY A 124 -25.67 2.21 7.17
N LYS A 125 -25.32 3.10 6.25
CA LYS A 125 -24.05 3.02 5.49
C LYS A 125 -22.84 3.09 6.42
N PHE A 126 -22.87 4.00 7.41
CA PHE A 126 -21.80 4.11 8.41
C PHE A 126 -21.66 2.81 9.20
N LEU A 127 -22.74 2.25 9.72
CA LEU A 127 -22.72 1.01 10.51
C LEU A 127 -22.25 -0.19 9.68
N PHE A 128 -22.74 -0.34 8.44
CA PHE A 128 -22.29 -1.44 7.57
C PHE A 128 -20.83 -1.28 7.15
N ALA A 129 -20.39 -0.06 6.81
CA ALA A 129 -19.00 0.19 6.48
C ALA A 129 -18.06 -0.14 7.66
N THR A 130 -18.46 0.24 8.88
CA THR A 130 -17.74 -0.08 10.12
C THR A 130 -17.74 -1.60 10.38
N LEU A 131 -18.86 -2.28 10.15
CA LEU A 131 -18.99 -3.73 10.30
C LEU A 131 -18.03 -4.50 9.38
N PHE A 132 -17.81 -4.02 8.16
CA PHE A 132 -16.82 -4.61 7.25
C PHE A 132 -15.37 -4.20 7.55
N PHE A 133 -15.15 -3.03 8.10
CA PHE A 133 -13.81 -2.57 8.45
C PHE A 133 -13.25 -3.28 9.69
N ILE A 134 -14.03 -3.36 10.78
CA ILE A 134 -13.55 -3.87 12.09
C ILE A 134 -12.95 -5.27 12.01
N PRO A 135 -13.58 -6.29 11.38
CA PRO A 135 -13.03 -7.64 11.37
C PRO A 135 -11.66 -7.71 10.70
N VAL A 136 -11.49 -7.06 9.53
CA VAL A 136 -10.21 -7.10 8.81
C VAL A 136 -9.12 -6.36 9.55
N ALA A 137 -9.44 -5.20 10.14
CA ALA A 137 -8.48 -4.43 10.93
C ALA A 137 -8.05 -5.19 12.19
N ALA A 138 -8.99 -5.78 12.93
CA ALA A 138 -8.74 -6.54 14.14
C ALA A 138 -7.90 -7.80 13.88
N ILE A 139 -8.23 -8.57 12.83
CA ILE A 139 -7.48 -9.78 12.48
C ILE A 139 -6.03 -9.42 12.08
N VAL A 140 -5.83 -8.40 11.25
CA VAL A 140 -4.49 -8.00 10.80
C VAL A 140 -3.69 -7.37 11.92
N PHE A 141 -4.31 -6.62 12.82
CA PHE A 141 -3.68 -6.13 14.04
C PHE A 141 -3.22 -7.28 14.95
N ALA A 142 -4.05 -8.34 15.08
CA ALA A 142 -3.69 -9.56 15.82
C ALA A 142 -2.55 -10.37 15.17
N GLN A 143 -2.32 -10.22 13.85
CA GLN A 143 -1.18 -10.80 13.10
C GLN A 143 0.11 -9.96 13.23
N PRO A 144 0.33 -9.19 14.25
CA PRO A 144 1.22 -8.04 14.50
C PRO A 144 1.59 -7.21 13.25
N ASP A 145 0.61 -6.94 12.36
CA ASP A 145 0.80 -6.12 11.16
C ASP A 145 0.19 -4.72 11.32
N MET A 146 0.83 -3.91 12.12
CA MET A 146 0.38 -2.54 12.38
C MET A 146 0.34 -1.70 11.11
N GLY A 147 1.34 -1.84 10.23
CA GLY A 147 1.43 -1.08 9.00
C GLY A 147 0.21 -1.28 8.11
N THR A 148 -0.13 -2.53 7.80
CA THR A 148 -1.30 -2.86 6.97
C THR A 148 -2.62 -2.46 7.65
N SER A 149 -2.73 -2.58 8.98
CA SER A 149 -3.91 -2.12 9.73
C SER A 149 -4.13 -0.61 9.58
N LEU A 150 -3.06 0.18 9.60
CA LEU A 150 -3.12 1.62 9.36
C LEU A 150 -3.54 1.96 7.92
N VAL A 151 -3.09 1.17 6.92
CA VAL A 151 -3.57 1.32 5.54
C VAL A 151 -5.08 1.09 5.45
N PHE A 152 -5.61 0.05 6.09
CA PHE A 152 -7.06 -0.20 6.14
C PHE A 152 -7.82 0.94 6.82
N ALA A 153 -7.31 1.42 7.95
CA ALA A 153 -7.91 2.53 8.67
C ALA A 153 -7.96 3.81 7.82
N PHE A 154 -6.89 4.10 7.08
CA PHE A 154 -6.85 5.27 6.20
C PHE A 154 -7.78 5.14 5.00
N ILE A 155 -7.84 3.95 4.36
CA ILE A 155 -8.80 3.66 3.28
C ILE A 155 -10.23 3.88 3.79
N TYR A 156 -10.59 3.28 4.93
CA TYR A 156 -11.91 3.39 5.52
C TYR A 156 -12.25 4.85 5.86
N PHE A 157 -11.35 5.56 6.55
CA PHE A 157 -11.54 6.96 6.93
C PHE A 157 -11.76 7.86 5.72
N LEU A 158 -10.90 7.77 4.70
CA LEU A 158 -11.00 8.64 3.54
C LEU A 158 -12.26 8.34 2.72
N MET A 159 -12.58 7.07 2.49
CA MET A 159 -13.80 6.68 1.79
C MET A 159 -15.06 7.14 2.52
N LEU A 160 -15.08 7.06 3.85
CA LEU A 160 -16.18 7.53 4.68
C LEU A 160 -16.31 9.06 4.63
N ALA A 161 -15.19 9.79 4.77
CA ALA A 161 -15.16 11.25 4.80
C ALA A 161 -15.71 11.88 3.50
N PHE A 162 -15.49 11.24 2.35
CA PHE A 162 -15.96 11.71 1.04
C PHE A 162 -17.33 11.13 0.62
N SER A 163 -17.83 10.11 1.30
CA SER A 163 -19.09 9.44 0.94
C SER A 163 -20.26 9.78 1.84
N LEU A 164 -20.01 10.19 3.08
CA LEU A 164 -21.04 10.49 4.09
C LEU A 164 -20.88 11.91 4.65
N ASN A 165 -21.90 12.35 5.40
CA ASN A 165 -21.90 13.65 6.08
C ASN A 165 -20.71 13.73 7.08
N TYR A 166 -20.18 14.96 7.26
CA TYR A 166 -19.00 15.23 8.10
C TYR A 166 -19.15 14.75 9.56
N LYS A 167 -20.36 14.66 10.12
CA LYS A 167 -20.61 14.18 11.48
C LYS A 167 -20.05 12.76 11.73
N TYR A 168 -20.07 11.88 10.72
CA TYR A 168 -19.63 10.48 10.87
C TYR A 168 -18.09 10.39 10.94
N TRP A 169 -17.36 11.11 10.08
CA TRP A 169 -15.91 11.08 10.18
C TRP A 169 -15.38 11.87 11.39
N LEU A 170 -16.08 12.94 11.82
CA LEU A 170 -15.79 13.62 13.09
C LEU A 170 -15.99 12.70 14.29
N THR A 171 -17.05 11.88 14.29
CA THR A 171 -17.24 10.84 15.32
C THR A 171 -16.07 9.89 15.39
N LEU A 172 -15.54 9.42 14.24
CA LEU A 172 -14.33 8.57 14.22
C LEU A 172 -13.10 9.29 14.77
N VAL A 173 -12.88 10.54 14.37
CA VAL A 173 -11.77 11.36 14.91
C VAL A 173 -11.88 11.48 16.42
N PHE A 174 -13.08 11.78 16.93
CA PHE A 174 -13.32 11.84 18.36
C PHE A 174 -13.05 10.51 19.07
N VAL A 175 -13.51 9.38 18.49
CA VAL A 175 -13.24 8.04 19.05
C VAL A 175 -11.74 7.74 19.08
N VAL A 176 -11.01 8.08 18.02
CA VAL A 176 -9.54 7.89 17.96
C VAL A 176 -8.85 8.74 19.02
N ILE A 177 -9.21 10.02 19.14
CA ILE A 177 -8.64 10.92 20.17
C ILE A 177 -8.96 10.40 21.59
N ALA A 178 -10.19 9.94 21.83
CA ALA A 178 -10.59 9.37 23.11
C ALA A 178 -9.86 8.05 23.44
N ALA A 179 -9.39 7.32 22.42
CA ALA A 179 -8.61 6.10 22.60
C ALA A 179 -7.13 6.34 22.91
N VAL A 180 -6.58 7.54 22.62
CA VAL A 180 -5.15 7.86 22.79
C VAL A 180 -4.64 7.57 24.23
N PRO A 181 -5.33 7.93 25.33
CA PRO A 181 -4.88 7.63 26.68
C PRO A 181 -4.72 6.13 26.97
N PHE A 182 -5.46 5.27 26.26
CA PHE A 182 -5.46 3.82 26.44
C PHE A 182 -4.44 3.11 25.52
N LEU A 183 -3.78 3.83 24.61
CA LEU A 183 -2.79 3.26 23.70
C LEU A 183 -1.66 2.50 24.41
N PRO A 184 -1.09 2.96 25.54
CA PRO A 184 -0.03 2.23 26.23
C PRO A 184 -0.45 0.83 26.71
N GLU A 185 -1.74 0.63 27.02
CA GLU A 185 -2.28 -0.67 27.47
C GLU A 185 -2.59 -1.62 26.30
N ILE A 186 -2.87 -1.06 25.10
CA ILE A 186 -3.28 -1.80 23.89
C ILE A 186 -2.07 -2.16 23.04
N LEU A 187 -1.07 -1.28 22.97
CA LEU A 187 0.11 -1.45 22.12
C LEU A 187 1.12 -2.39 22.78
N LYS A 188 1.76 -3.21 21.95
CA LYS A 188 2.89 -4.05 22.38
C LYS A 188 4.16 -3.21 22.50
N ASP A 189 5.10 -3.65 23.34
CA ASP A 189 6.36 -2.93 23.61
C ASP A 189 7.10 -2.50 22.33
N TYR A 190 7.20 -3.38 21.32
CA TYR A 190 7.87 -3.04 20.06
C TYR A 190 7.15 -1.93 19.26
N GLN A 191 5.83 -1.76 19.44
CA GLN A 191 5.05 -0.68 18.79
C GLN A 191 5.27 0.65 19.49
N ILE A 192 5.33 0.63 20.82
CA ILE A 192 5.68 1.79 21.64
C ILE A 192 7.11 2.22 21.30
N GLU A 193 8.02 1.27 21.19
CA GLU A 193 9.43 1.54 20.87
C GLU A 193 9.57 2.21 19.49
N ARG A 194 8.79 1.80 18.48
CA ARG A 194 8.78 2.47 17.17
C ARG A 194 8.29 3.92 17.23
N ILE A 195 7.32 4.21 18.11
CA ILE A 195 6.85 5.58 18.32
C ILE A 195 7.93 6.40 19.01
N LEU A 196 8.56 5.86 20.05
CA LEU A 196 9.65 6.56 20.77
C LEU A 196 10.86 6.81 19.87
N THR A 197 11.25 5.82 19.08
CA THR A 197 12.34 5.92 18.09
C THR A 197 12.06 6.99 17.03
N PHE A 198 10.81 7.21 16.68
CA PHE A 198 10.45 8.28 15.74
C PHE A 198 10.74 9.67 16.32
N PHE A 199 10.47 9.89 17.62
CA PHE A 199 10.78 11.18 18.27
C PHE A 199 12.27 11.35 18.58
N ASP A 200 12.97 10.26 18.94
CA ASP A 200 14.40 10.27 19.23
C ASP A 200 15.08 8.99 18.71
N PRO A 201 15.54 8.98 17.44
CA PRO A 201 16.28 7.86 16.89
C PRO A 201 17.65 7.60 17.56
N TYR A 202 18.20 8.62 18.23
CA TYR A 202 19.49 8.52 18.91
C TYR A 202 19.39 7.92 20.31
N ARG A 203 18.19 7.69 20.85
CA ARG A 203 17.98 7.02 22.13
C ARG A 203 18.55 5.58 22.13
N ASP A 204 18.41 4.87 21.01
CA ASP A 204 18.98 3.52 20.81
C ASP A 204 19.55 3.38 19.39
N PRO A 205 20.73 3.98 19.11
CA PRO A 205 21.27 4.09 17.77
C PRO A 205 21.78 2.75 17.19
N LEU A 206 21.97 1.73 18.02
CA LEU A 206 22.42 0.38 17.62
C LEU A 206 21.28 -0.64 17.59
N GLY A 207 20.12 -0.33 18.17
CA GLY A 207 18.93 -1.17 18.19
C GLY A 207 17.81 -0.61 17.34
N SER A 208 16.75 -0.11 17.96
CA SER A 208 15.52 0.32 17.26
C SER A 208 15.73 1.52 16.33
N GLY A 209 16.64 2.45 16.67
CA GLY A 209 16.99 3.63 15.86
C GLY A 209 17.89 3.32 14.66
N TYR A 210 18.60 2.19 14.67
CA TYR A 210 19.61 1.85 13.66
C TYR A 210 19.08 1.96 12.23
N ASN A 211 17.94 1.35 11.95
CA ASN A 211 17.37 1.32 10.61
C ASN A 211 17.06 2.71 10.06
N VAL A 212 16.51 3.59 10.91
CA VAL A 212 16.17 4.97 10.54
C VAL A 212 17.43 5.77 10.26
N LEU A 213 18.41 5.71 11.17
CA LEU A 213 19.67 6.45 11.03
C LEU A 213 20.45 6.02 9.78
N GLN A 214 20.54 4.71 9.53
CA GLN A 214 21.20 4.20 8.32
C GLN A 214 20.43 4.57 7.05
N SER A 215 19.09 4.56 7.10
CA SER A 215 18.26 4.97 5.95
C SER A 215 18.46 6.45 5.60
N ILE A 216 18.40 7.35 6.60
CA ILE A 216 18.65 8.79 6.41
C ILE A 216 20.06 9.03 5.86
N THR A 217 21.05 8.32 6.42
CA THR A 217 22.45 8.42 5.96
C THR A 217 22.60 7.95 4.52
N ALA A 218 21.93 6.85 4.13
CA ALA A 218 21.93 6.35 2.76
C ALA A 218 21.34 7.39 1.79
N VAL A 219 20.14 7.93 2.08
CA VAL A 219 19.51 8.96 1.25
C VAL A 219 20.41 10.19 1.12
N GLY A 220 20.90 10.72 2.23
CA GLY A 220 21.75 11.93 2.23
C GLY A 220 23.08 11.74 1.50
N SER A 221 23.64 10.53 1.57
CA SER A 221 24.93 10.20 0.94
C SER A 221 24.90 10.24 -0.59
N GLY A 222 23.72 10.12 -1.21
CA GLY A 222 23.55 10.16 -2.68
C GLY A 222 23.64 11.57 -3.26
N LYS A 223 23.54 12.63 -2.47
CA LYS A 223 23.61 14.02 -2.94
C LYS A 223 22.63 14.29 -4.12
N ILE A 224 23.03 15.06 -5.13
CA ILE A 224 22.17 15.45 -6.25
C ILE A 224 22.03 14.31 -7.28
N PHE A 225 23.10 13.69 -7.71
CA PHE A 225 23.13 12.74 -8.83
C PHE A 225 23.29 11.28 -8.41
N GLY A 226 23.46 10.99 -7.12
CA GLY A 226 23.71 9.66 -6.60
C GLY A 226 25.17 9.21 -6.71
N LYS A 227 25.48 8.08 -6.09
CA LYS A 227 26.79 7.42 -6.16
C LYS A 227 26.90 6.47 -7.35
N GLY A 228 25.79 6.22 -8.04
CA GLY A 228 25.69 5.22 -9.10
C GLY A 228 25.71 3.78 -8.58
N ILE A 229 25.43 2.85 -9.48
CA ILE A 229 25.31 1.41 -9.17
C ILE A 229 26.62 0.83 -8.58
N LEU A 230 27.79 1.31 -9.04
CA LEU A 230 29.08 0.74 -8.63
C LEU A 230 29.55 1.20 -7.24
N ASN A 231 29.20 2.41 -6.82
CA ASN A 231 29.75 3.06 -5.63
C ASN A 231 28.75 3.18 -4.45
N SER A 232 27.58 2.56 -4.54
CA SER A 232 26.54 2.56 -3.49
C SER A 232 26.86 1.53 -2.41
N ASN A 233 27.86 1.84 -1.59
CA ASN A 233 28.41 0.89 -0.62
C ASN A 233 27.41 0.58 0.52
N MET A 234 26.62 1.56 0.98
CA MET A 234 25.63 1.29 2.02
C MET A 234 24.57 0.29 1.56
N THR A 235 24.11 0.43 0.33
CA THR A 235 23.14 -0.50 -0.28
C THR A 235 23.78 -1.87 -0.56
N LYS A 236 24.97 -1.93 -1.15
CA LYS A 236 25.65 -3.19 -1.48
C LYS A 236 26.04 -4.02 -0.26
N LEU A 237 26.46 -3.38 0.81
CA LEU A 237 26.89 -4.03 2.04
C LEU A 237 25.73 -4.24 3.03
N ASN A 238 24.50 -3.94 2.62
CA ASN A 238 23.29 -4.10 3.41
C ASN A 238 23.34 -3.41 4.79
N PHE A 239 23.89 -2.18 4.84
CA PHE A 239 23.89 -1.39 6.06
C PHE A 239 22.49 -1.05 6.56
N VAL A 240 21.49 -0.99 5.65
CA VAL A 240 20.08 -0.82 6.00
C VAL A 240 19.41 -2.21 6.01
N PRO A 241 19.04 -2.75 7.16
CA PRO A 241 18.31 -4.02 7.22
C PRO A 241 16.97 -3.95 6.46
N VAL A 242 16.58 -5.07 5.83
CA VAL A 242 15.32 -5.19 5.06
C VAL A 242 15.13 -4.08 4.00
N GLN A 243 16.25 -3.54 3.47
CA GLN A 243 16.23 -2.45 2.49
C GLN A 243 15.45 -2.82 1.22
N TYR A 244 15.48 -4.08 0.82
CA TYR A 244 14.76 -4.59 -0.35
C TYR A 244 13.23 -4.48 -0.25
N ALA A 245 12.67 -4.38 0.95
CA ALA A 245 11.23 -4.27 1.18
C ALA A 245 10.85 -2.87 1.70
N ASP A 246 11.14 -2.58 2.97
CA ASP A 246 10.59 -1.43 3.66
C ASP A 246 11.36 -0.13 3.36
N PHE A 247 12.68 -0.22 3.13
CA PHE A 247 13.56 0.94 2.96
C PHE A 247 14.10 1.09 1.53
N ILE A 248 13.36 0.61 0.52
CA ILE A 248 13.86 0.64 -0.88
C ILE A 248 14.11 2.07 -1.38
N PHE A 249 13.35 3.05 -0.90
CA PHE A 249 13.55 4.46 -1.27
C PHE A 249 14.91 4.98 -0.81
N SER A 250 15.48 4.45 0.28
CA SER A 250 16.84 4.82 0.71
C SER A 250 17.93 4.32 -0.25
N ALA A 251 17.73 3.13 -0.84
CA ALA A 251 18.60 2.63 -1.89
C ALA A 251 18.53 3.51 -3.15
N ILE A 252 17.32 3.93 -3.55
CA ILE A 252 17.12 4.86 -4.66
C ILE A 252 17.85 6.18 -4.39
N GLY A 253 17.69 6.72 -3.17
CA GLY A 253 18.38 7.95 -2.75
C GLY A 253 19.90 7.84 -2.84
N GLU A 254 20.51 6.72 -2.40
CA GLU A 254 21.95 6.51 -2.50
C GLU A 254 22.42 6.33 -3.94
N ILE A 255 21.73 5.49 -4.74
CA ILE A 255 22.14 5.12 -6.10
C ILE A 255 21.95 6.27 -7.08
N TRP A 256 20.78 6.94 -7.06
CA TRP A 256 20.35 7.90 -8.06
C TRP A 256 20.28 9.34 -7.54
N GLY A 257 20.50 9.55 -6.24
CA GLY A 257 20.48 10.86 -5.58
C GLY A 257 19.11 11.54 -5.60
N PHE A 258 19.15 12.86 -5.41
CA PHE A 258 17.95 13.70 -5.40
C PHE A 258 17.18 13.64 -6.73
N VAL A 259 17.88 13.63 -7.86
CA VAL A 259 17.25 13.58 -9.20
C VAL A 259 16.45 12.28 -9.36
N GLY A 260 17.02 11.13 -8.98
CA GLY A 260 16.31 9.85 -9.03
C GLY A 260 15.11 9.81 -8.09
N ALA A 261 15.28 10.28 -6.87
CA ALA A 261 14.19 10.38 -5.90
C ALA A 261 13.06 11.29 -6.40
N LEU A 262 13.38 12.43 -7.02
CA LEU A 262 12.40 13.35 -7.61
C LEU A 262 11.61 12.69 -8.76
N ILE A 263 12.26 11.95 -9.65
CA ILE A 263 11.59 11.22 -10.74
C ILE A 263 10.61 10.19 -10.19
N VAL A 264 10.98 9.46 -9.13
CA VAL A 264 10.10 8.52 -8.44
C VAL A 264 8.89 9.23 -7.82
N ILE A 265 9.12 10.35 -7.13
CA ILE A 265 8.04 11.16 -6.52
C ILE A 265 7.09 11.70 -7.59
N LEU A 266 7.61 12.20 -8.71
CA LEU A 266 6.78 12.68 -9.84
C LEU A 266 5.97 11.55 -10.47
N SER A 267 6.53 10.34 -10.58
CA SER A 267 5.81 9.16 -11.06
C SER A 267 4.67 8.78 -10.12
N TYR A 268 4.89 8.81 -8.82
CA TYR A 268 3.85 8.60 -7.82
C TYR A 268 2.78 9.71 -7.84
N ALA A 269 3.21 10.96 -7.95
CA ALA A 269 2.28 12.10 -8.06
C ALA A 269 1.36 11.94 -9.28
N TYR A 270 1.87 11.42 -10.39
CA TYR A 270 1.03 11.15 -11.55
C TYR A 270 0.04 10.00 -11.33
N ILE A 271 0.43 8.91 -10.65
CA ILE A 271 -0.49 7.82 -10.28
C ILE A 271 -1.62 8.34 -9.39
N LEU A 272 -1.29 9.17 -8.41
CA LEU A 272 -2.28 9.80 -7.53
C LEU A 272 -3.19 10.77 -8.30
N TYR A 273 -2.63 11.59 -9.18
CA TYR A 273 -3.40 12.47 -10.07
C TYR A 273 -4.36 11.68 -10.95
N PHE A 274 -3.90 10.57 -11.54
CA PHE A 274 -4.75 9.72 -12.37
C PHE A 274 -5.90 9.10 -11.58
N SER A 275 -5.65 8.69 -10.33
CA SER A 275 -6.67 8.19 -9.41
C SER A 275 -7.70 9.27 -9.06
N ALA A 276 -7.25 10.47 -8.72
CA ALA A 276 -8.12 11.62 -8.44
C ALA A 276 -8.93 12.05 -9.69
N ARG A 277 -8.31 11.99 -10.87
CA ARG A 277 -9.00 12.29 -12.12
C ARG A 277 -10.09 11.26 -12.42
N ALA A 278 -9.83 9.96 -12.19
CA ALA A 278 -10.85 8.92 -12.36
C ALA A 278 -12.06 9.16 -11.45
N TYR A 279 -11.84 9.59 -10.20
CA TYR A 279 -12.89 10.02 -9.29
C TYR A 279 -13.72 11.18 -9.85
N SER A 280 -13.08 12.19 -10.44
CA SER A 280 -13.75 13.41 -10.90
C SER A 280 -14.57 13.23 -12.20
N ILE A 281 -14.15 12.30 -13.07
CA ILE A 281 -14.75 12.15 -14.40
C ILE A 281 -15.90 11.13 -14.46
N THR A 282 -16.08 10.27 -13.45
CA THR A 282 -17.19 9.31 -13.40
C THR A 282 -18.31 9.83 -12.54
N ASP A 283 -19.57 9.67 -12.99
CA ASP A 283 -20.76 9.99 -12.19
C ASP A 283 -21.27 8.80 -11.38
N ASN A 284 -20.79 7.61 -11.70
CA ASN A 284 -21.17 6.40 -11.01
C ASN A 284 -20.58 6.36 -9.59
N LYS A 285 -21.45 6.28 -8.56
CA LYS A 285 -21.04 6.27 -7.13
C LYS A 285 -20.09 5.14 -6.78
N PHE A 286 -20.27 3.95 -7.38
CA PHE A 286 -19.39 2.81 -7.15
C PHE A 286 -17.99 3.06 -7.71
N GLY A 287 -17.92 3.58 -8.95
CA GLY A 287 -16.65 3.96 -9.57
C GLY A 287 -15.93 5.08 -8.82
N LYS A 288 -16.66 6.12 -8.36
CA LYS A 288 -16.09 7.16 -7.49
C LYS A 288 -15.48 6.58 -6.23
N SER A 289 -16.20 5.69 -5.55
CA SER A 289 -15.72 5.08 -4.32
C SER A 289 -14.51 4.17 -4.55
N ILE A 290 -14.44 3.41 -5.66
CA ILE A 290 -13.25 2.62 -6.03
C ILE A 290 -12.05 3.54 -6.24
N ALA A 291 -12.21 4.59 -7.06
CA ALA A 291 -11.12 5.51 -7.36
C ALA A 291 -10.58 6.20 -6.10
N LEU A 292 -11.47 6.59 -5.19
CA LEU A 292 -11.12 7.18 -3.90
C LEU A 292 -10.39 6.20 -2.98
N GLY A 293 -10.89 4.95 -2.88
CA GLY A 293 -10.27 3.92 -2.04
C GLY A 293 -8.87 3.55 -2.52
N VAL A 294 -8.67 3.43 -3.84
CA VAL A 294 -7.34 3.16 -4.42
C VAL A 294 -6.42 4.38 -4.27
N PHE A 295 -6.94 5.60 -4.44
CA PHE A 295 -6.18 6.83 -4.13
C PHE A 295 -5.71 6.82 -2.68
N ALA A 296 -6.60 6.53 -1.72
CA ALA A 296 -6.28 6.45 -0.29
C ALA A 296 -5.18 5.42 -0.02
N MET A 297 -5.30 4.23 -0.60
CA MET A 297 -4.32 3.16 -0.47
C MET A 297 -2.93 3.61 -0.95
N PHE A 298 -2.83 4.12 -2.18
CA PHE A 298 -1.54 4.55 -2.72
C PHE A 298 -0.99 5.76 -1.98
N PHE A 299 -1.81 6.78 -1.72
CA PHE A 299 -1.38 7.99 -1.02
C PHE A 299 -0.75 7.65 0.34
N PHE A 300 -1.42 6.84 1.15
CA PHE A 300 -0.94 6.50 2.48
C PHE A 300 0.34 5.65 2.42
N GLN A 301 0.39 4.64 1.54
CA GLN A 301 1.58 3.80 1.40
C GLN A 301 2.80 4.59 0.91
N ILE A 302 2.63 5.47 -0.06
CA ILE A 302 3.70 6.33 -0.59
C ILE A 302 4.20 7.29 0.48
N LEU A 303 3.27 8.00 1.14
CA LEU A 303 3.58 8.98 2.18
C LEU A 303 4.37 8.35 3.32
N ILE A 304 3.89 7.22 3.85
CA ILE A 304 4.53 6.54 4.98
C ILE A 304 5.87 5.95 4.56
N ASN A 305 5.97 5.26 3.41
CA ASN A 305 7.22 4.62 3.01
C ASN A 305 8.33 5.64 2.74
N ILE A 306 8.06 6.67 1.95
CA ILE A 306 9.04 7.74 1.70
C ILE A 306 9.37 8.47 3.00
N GLY A 307 8.34 8.80 3.79
CA GLY A 307 8.51 9.52 5.05
C GLY A 307 9.36 8.77 6.06
N MET A 308 9.16 7.44 6.21
CA MET A 308 9.99 6.66 7.14
C MET A 308 11.43 6.49 6.66
N CYS A 309 11.67 6.40 5.34
CA CYS A 309 13.04 6.37 4.79
C CYS A 309 13.80 7.68 5.03
N MET A 310 13.08 8.80 5.14
CA MET A 310 13.63 10.13 5.41
C MET A 310 13.61 10.51 6.91
N GLY A 311 13.08 9.64 7.79
CA GLY A 311 12.93 9.93 9.22
C GLY A 311 11.80 10.92 9.57
N ILE A 312 10.90 11.23 8.62
CA ILE A 312 9.78 12.17 8.81
C ILE A 312 8.52 11.46 9.34
N MET A 313 8.46 10.12 9.19
CA MET A 313 7.36 9.28 9.66
C MET A 313 7.90 8.09 10.44
N PRO A 314 7.12 7.51 11.38
CA PRO A 314 7.54 6.33 12.13
C PRO A 314 7.68 5.11 11.22
N VAL A 315 8.57 4.18 11.59
CA VAL A 315 8.79 2.93 10.85
C VAL A 315 7.62 1.99 11.04
N THR A 316 6.85 1.77 10.00
CA THR A 316 5.65 0.91 10.03
C THR A 316 5.82 -0.41 9.29
N GLY A 317 6.83 -0.53 8.41
CA GLY A 317 7.01 -1.71 7.57
C GLY A 317 6.02 -1.78 6.40
N ILE A 318 5.55 -0.64 5.91
CA ILE A 318 4.66 -0.56 4.74
C ILE A 318 5.53 -0.52 3.47
N PRO A 319 5.34 -1.46 2.51
CA PRO A 319 6.12 -1.45 1.28
C PRO A 319 5.75 -0.28 0.35
N ALA A 320 6.75 0.25 -0.37
CA ALA A 320 6.55 1.25 -1.41
C ALA A 320 5.84 0.61 -2.63
N PRO A 321 4.70 1.15 -3.09
CA PRO A 321 4.00 0.62 -4.26
C PRO A 321 4.89 0.59 -5.51
N PHE A 322 4.88 -0.52 -6.25
CA PHE A 322 5.67 -0.76 -7.48
C PHE A 322 7.20 -0.76 -7.31
N LEU A 323 7.74 -0.40 -6.14
CA LEU A 323 9.19 -0.36 -5.88
C LEU A 323 9.66 -1.53 -5.04
N SER A 324 9.02 -1.76 -3.89
CA SER A 324 9.43 -2.77 -2.92
C SER A 324 9.36 -4.19 -3.46
N PHE A 325 10.30 -5.02 -3.01
CA PHE A 325 10.26 -6.44 -3.29
C PHE A 325 9.09 -7.11 -2.56
N GLY A 326 8.22 -7.77 -3.33
CA GLY A 326 7.08 -8.49 -2.76
C GLY A 326 6.05 -8.88 -3.81
N GLY A 327 5.86 -10.19 -4.05
CA GLY A 327 4.97 -10.67 -5.12
C GLY A 327 3.53 -10.26 -4.93
N SER A 328 2.96 -10.49 -3.74
CA SER A 328 1.57 -10.15 -3.43
C SER A 328 1.32 -8.65 -3.51
N ALA A 329 2.21 -7.83 -2.92
CA ALA A 329 2.09 -6.37 -2.95
C ALA A 329 2.18 -5.84 -4.39
N MET A 330 3.13 -6.36 -5.19
CA MET A 330 3.29 -5.95 -6.59
C MET A 330 2.04 -6.26 -7.40
N ILE A 331 1.51 -7.49 -7.33
CA ILE A 331 0.31 -7.90 -8.07
C ILE A 331 -0.90 -7.05 -7.64
N VAL A 332 -1.09 -6.83 -6.34
CA VAL A 332 -2.20 -6.04 -5.80
C VAL A 332 -2.13 -4.58 -6.25
N ASN A 333 -0.94 -3.98 -6.30
CA ASN A 333 -0.77 -2.63 -6.80
C ASN A 333 -1.15 -2.50 -8.28
N PHE A 334 -0.80 -3.49 -9.10
CA PHE A 334 -1.22 -3.54 -10.51
C PHE A 334 -2.73 -3.77 -10.66
N ILE A 335 -3.34 -4.63 -9.83
CA ILE A 335 -4.80 -4.81 -9.78
C ILE A 335 -5.49 -3.50 -9.42
N ALA A 336 -5.03 -2.80 -8.39
CA ALA A 336 -5.56 -1.51 -7.96
C ALA A 336 -5.49 -0.46 -9.08
N LEU A 337 -4.36 -0.38 -9.77
CA LEU A 337 -4.20 0.51 -10.91
C LEU A 337 -5.11 0.12 -12.08
N GLY A 338 -5.30 -1.19 -12.31
CA GLY A 338 -6.25 -1.74 -13.30
C GLY A 338 -7.69 -1.35 -12.98
N LEU A 339 -8.09 -1.33 -11.71
CA LEU A 339 -9.41 -0.86 -11.26
C LEU A 339 -9.64 0.61 -11.63
N ILE A 340 -8.65 1.47 -11.38
CA ILE A 340 -8.74 2.89 -11.77
C ILE A 340 -8.82 3.03 -13.29
N ALA A 341 -8.01 2.27 -14.02
CA ALA A 341 -8.04 2.28 -15.47
C ALA A 341 -9.41 1.78 -16.01
N SER A 342 -10.03 0.79 -15.37
CA SER A 342 -11.38 0.35 -15.66
C SER A 342 -12.40 1.50 -15.46
N VAL A 343 -12.38 2.15 -14.30
CA VAL A 343 -13.26 3.30 -14.04
C VAL A 343 -13.08 4.40 -15.09
N TYR A 344 -11.82 4.69 -15.46
CA TYR A 344 -11.51 5.68 -16.49
C TYR A 344 -12.02 5.29 -17.87
N ASN A 345 -11.93 4.03 -18.24
CA ASN A 345 -12.30 3.51 -19.56
C ASN A 345 -13.82 3.41 -19.78
N TYR A 346 -14.58 3.09 -18.73
CA TYR A 346 -16.02 2.80 -18.81
C TYR A 346 -16.89 3.92 -18.23
N LYS A 347 -16.34 5.12 -18.02
CA LYS A 347 -17.04 6.29 -17.43
C LYS A 347 -18.29 6.72 -18.21
N ASP A 348 -18.26 6.65 -19.54
CA ASP A 348 -19.30 7.20 -20.45
C ASP A 348 -20.32 6.12 -20.89
N GLU A 349 -20.20 4.87 -20.46
CA GLU A 349 -21.17 3.84 -20.83
C GLU A 349 -22.42 3.98 -19.95
N ILE A 350 -23.56 4.17 -20.60
CA ILE A 350 -24.88 4.40 -20.00
C ILE A 350 -25.20 3.30 -18.97
N ASN A 351 -25.81 3.72 -17.85
CA ASN A 351 -26.30 2.82 -16.81
C ASN A 351 -27.20 1.73 -17.39
N LEU A 352 -26.71 0.47 -17.42
CA LEU A 352 -27.50 -0.73 -17.57
C LEU A 352 -28.13 -1.10 -16.25
#